data_75b0bff53649af3798d29195751d9085
#
_entry.id   75b0bff53649af3798d29195751d9085
#
_cell.length_a   1.000
_cell.length_b   1.000
_cell.length_c   1.000
_cell.angle_alpha   90.00
_cell.angle_beta   90.00
_cell.angle_gamma   90.00
#
_symmetry.space_group_name_H-M   'P 1'
#
loop_
_entity.id
_entity.type
_entity.pdbx_description
1 polymer ?
#
loop_
_entity_poly.entity_id
_entity_poly.type
_entity_poly.pdbx_seq_one_letter_code
_entity_poly.pdbx_strand_id
1 'polypeptide(L)'
;MKKLTFSVEINANKSKVWDTLWQDQTFRDWSGLIDPGTYMVGDLKQGNEVQFISAENGYGVTSLVEKCIDGEYLLLKHSADTQEVGTKERKKEWTGGNESYTLVENNGMTTLAVAFDMPSTQEEYFTAHYPMALERVKELAEKN
;
A
#
# COMPACT_ATOMS: atom_id res chain seq x y z
N MET A 1 15.70 9.73 1.72
CA MET A 1 14.75 8.60 1.82
C MET A 1 15.47 7.28 1.67
N LYS A 2 14.96 6.26 2.33
CA LYS A 2 15.51 4.92 2.26
C LYS A 2 14.49 3.99 1.59
N LYS A 3 14.96 3.09 0.71
CA LYS A 3 14.08 2.13 0.05
C LYS A 3 14.03 0.84 0.88
N LEU A 4 12.81 0.39 1.18
CA LEU A 4 12.56 -0.91 1.80
C LEU A 4 11.86 -1.83 0.81
N THR A 5 12.17 -3.13 0.90
CA THR A 5 11.52 -4.14 0.06
C THR A 5 11.06 -5.30 0.94
N PHE A 6 9.88 -5.82 0.62
CA PHE A 6 9.31 -6.99 1.31
C PHE A 6 8.67 -7.90 0.28
N SER A 7 8.57 -9.19 0.59
CA SER A 7 7.84 -10.11 -0.26
C SER A 7 7.18 -11.20 0.57
N VAL A 8 6.09 -11.77 0.04
CA VAL A 8 5.38 -12.87 0.67
C VAL A 8 4.81 -13.77 -0.42
N GLU A 9 4.82 -15.08 -0.17
CA GLU A 9 4.20 -16.06 -1.07
C GLU A 9 2.81 -16.38 -0.54
N ILE A 10 1.81 -16.33 -1.43
CA ILE A 10 0.40 -16.46 -1.08
C ILE A 10 -0.21 -17.58 -1.91
N ASN A 11 -0.86 -18.53 -1.26
CA ASN A 11 -1.54 -19.65 -1.93
C ASN A 11 -2.91 -19.19 -2.44
N ALA A 12 -2.88 -18.30 -3.42
CA ALA A 12 -4.06 -17.77 -4.10
C ALA A 12 -3.61 -17.20 -5.43
N ASN A 13 -4.53 -17.11 -6.40
CA ASN A 13 -4.19 -16.52 -7.69
C ASN A 13 -4.02 -15.00 -7.57
N LYS A 14 -3.36 -14.39 -8.56
CA LYS A 14 -3.03 -12.97 -8.51
C LYS A 14 -4.26 -12.07 -8.48
N SER A 15 -5.36 -12.47 -9.10
CA SER A 15 -6.60 -11.71 -9.07
C SER A 15 -7.16 -11.62 -7.64
N LYS A 16 -7.13 -12.73 -6.91
CA LYS A 16 -7.58 -12.77 -5.52
C LYS A 16 -6.68 -11.92 -4.62
N VAL A 17 -5.38 -11.99 -4.83
CA VAL A 17 -4.42 -11.18 -4.06
C VAL A 17 -4.62 -9.70 -4.35
N TRP A 18 -4.81 -9.34 -5.62
CA TRP A 18 -5.07 -7.94 -6.00
C TRP A 18 -6.32 -7.40 -5.33
N ASP A 19 -7.42 -8.17 -5.36
CA ASP A 19 -8.66 -7.76 -4.71
C ASP A 19 -8.49 -7.61 -3.20
N THR A 20 -7.74 -8.51 -2.58
CA THR A 20 -7.44 -8.43 -1.14
C THR A 20 -6.68 -7.16 -0.79
N LEU A 21 -5.73 -6.77 -1.64
CA LEU A 21 -4.96 -5.55 -1.41
C LEU A 21 -5.84 -4.30 -1.48
N TRP A 22 -6.75 -4.22 -2.45
CA TRP A 22 -7.32 -2.92 -2.82
C TRP A 22 -8.82 -2.76 -2.60
N GLN A 23 -9.59 -3.81 -2.33
CA GLN A 23 -10.99 -3.65 -1.92
C GLN A 23 -11.04 -2.96 -0.56
N ASP A 24 -11.99 -2.04 -0.39
CA ASP A 24 -12.04 -1.18 0.78
C ASP A 24 -11.97 -1.94 2.10
N GLN A 25 -12.78 -2.98 2.24
CA GLN A 25 -12.87 -3.73 3.49
C GLN A 25 -11.56 -4.44 3.84
N THR A 26 -10.95 -5.11 2.88
CA THR A 26 -9.69 -5.83 3.11
C THR A 26 -8.51 -4.88 3.21
N PHE A 27 -8.50 -3.81 2.42
CA PHE A 27 -7.46 -2.79 2.53
C PHE A 27 -7.41 -2.19 3.93
N ARG A 28 -8.56 -1.82 4.49
CA ARG A 28 -8.62 -1.27 5.86
C ARG A 28 -8.13 -2.26 6.89
N ASP A 29 -8.38 -3.56 6.67
CA ASP A 29 -7.94 -4.62 7.57
C ASP A 29 -6.42 -4.71 7.65
N TRP A 30 -5.76 -4.98 6.51
CA TRP A 30 -4.32 -5.22 6.54
C TRP A 30 -3.51 -3.93 6.75
N SER A 31 -3.94 -2.83 6.18
CA SER A 31 -3.21 -1.56 6.32
C SER A 31 -3.31 -1.00 7.75
N GLY A 32 -4.38 -1.32 8.45
CA GLY A 32 -4.57 -0.91 9.84
C GLY A 32 -3.54 -1.51 10.79
N LEU A 33 -2.86 -2.59 10.40
CA LEU A 33 -1.78 -3.16 11.19
C LEU A 33 -0.50 -2.32 11.12
N ILE A 34 -0.38 -1.47 10.12
CA ILE A 34 0.74 -0.53 9.97
C ILE A 34 0.35 0.80 10.61
N ASP A 35 -0.81 1.33 10.20
CA ASP A 35 -1.27 2.64 10.65
C ASP A 35 -2.78 2.55 10.90
N PRO A 36 -3.21 2.48 12.16
CA PRO A 36 -4.61 2.24 12.50
C PRO A 36 -5.57 3.23 11.86
N GLY A 37 -6.68 2.72 11.35
CA GLY A 37 -7.69 3.55 10.71
C GLY A 37 -7.38 3.97 9.29
N THR A 38 -6.39 3.35 8.66
CA THR A 38 -6.00 3.72 7.28
C THR A 38 -7.13 3.36 6.29
N TYR A 39 -7.43 4.30 5.41
CA TYR A 39 -8.38 4.11 4.32
C TYR A 39 -7.88 4.80 3.06
N MET A 40 -8.43 4.41 1.92
CA MET A 40 -8.06 4.96 0.62
C MET A 40 -9.22 5.74 0.02
N VAL A 41 -8.90 6.89 -0.57
CA VAL A 41 -9.88 7.72 -1.30
C VAL A 41 -9.44 7.77 -2.76
N GLY A 42 -10.38 7.50 -3.67
CA GLY A 42 -10.12 7.53 -5.12
C GLY A 42 -9.97 6.13 -5.70
N ASP A 43 -9.88 6.08 -7.03
CA ASP A 43 -9.76 4.82 -7.79
C ASP A 43 -8.34 4.62 -8.29
N LEU A 44 -7.85 3.38 -8.19
CA LEU A 44 -6.52 3.01 -8.65
C LEU A 44 -6.52 2.81 -10.17
N LYS A 45 -6.56 3.94 -10.88
CA LYS A 45 -6.44 3.97 -12.34
C LYS A 45 -5.26 4.85 -12.71
N GLN A 46 -4.49 4.41 -13.71
CA GLN A 46 -3.31 5.14 -14.16
C GLN A 46 -3.68 6.59 -14.51
N GLY A 47 -2.93 7.53 -13.96
CA GLY A 47 -3.16 8.95 -14.14
C GLY A 47 -4.00 9.60 -13.05
N ASN A 48 -4.70 8.83 -12.23
CA ASN A 48 -5.50 9.37 -11.13
C ASN A 48 -4.63 9.69 -9.93
N GLU A 49 -5.13 10.59 -9.08
CA GLU A 49 -4.59 10.78 -7.74
C GLU A 49 -5.47 10.04 -6.74
N VAL A 50 -4.85 9.39 -5.77
CA VAL A 50 -5.53 8.71 -4.67
C VAL A 50 -4.92 9.18 -3.36
N GLN A 51 -5.68 9.05 -2.26
CA GLN A 51 -5.19 9.41 -0.94
C GLN A 51 -5.22 8.19 -0.04
N PHE A 52 -4.15 8.04 0.76
CA PHE A 52 -4.08 7.04 1.81
C PHE A 52 -4.00 7.82 3.13
N ILE A 53 -5.01 7.67 3.96
CA ILE A 53 -5.16 8.50 5.15
C ILE A 53 -5.37 7.64 6.39
N SER A 54 -4.69 8.00 7.48
CA SER A 54 -4.91 7.39 8.79
C SER A 54 -5.93 8.21 9.56
N ALA A 55 -7.12 7.67 9.76
CA ALA A 55 -8.18 8.39 10.48
C ALA A 55 -7.81 8.64 11.95
N GLU A 56 -7.06 7.73 12.58
CA GLU A 56 -6.67 7.91 13.97
C GLU A 56 -5.58 8.96 14.16
N ASN A 57 -4.68 9.08 13.20
CA ASN A 57 -3.58 10.05 13.26
C ASN A 57 -3.90 11.35 12.53
N GLY A 58 -4.92 11.36 11.68
CA GLY A 58 -5.38 12.55 10.97
C GLY A 58 -4.47 13.03 9.86
N TYR A 59 -3.59 12.17 9.34
CA TYR A 59 -2.70 12.52 8.25
C TYR A 59 -2.50 11.35 7.30
N GLY A 60 -1.96 11.64 6.14
CA GLY A 60 -1.69 10.64 5.12
C GLY A 60 -0.86 11.19 3.98
N VAL A 61 -0.98 10.55 2.82
CA VAL A 61 -0.30 10.98 1.61
C VAL A 61 -1.28 11.01 0.45
N THR A 62 -1.05 11.93 -0.49
CA THR A 62 -1.71 11.94 -1.80
C THR A 62 -0.72 11.40 -2.79
N SER A 63 -1.14 10.45 -3.61
CA SER A 63 -0.25 9.74 -4.53
C SER A 63 -0.81 9.75 -5.95
N LEU A 64 0.08 9.93 -6.91
CA LEU A 64 -0.24 9.74 -8.32
C LEU A 64 -0.14 8.26 -8.65
N VAL A 65 -1.16 7.69 -9.29
CA VAL A 65 -1.08 6.35 -9.85
C VAL A 65 -0.28 6.45 -11.14
N GLU A 66 1.02 6.28 -11.04
CA GLU A 66 1.93 6.48 -12.16
C GLU A 66 1.82 5.36 -13.17
N LYS A 67 1.62 4.12 -12.70
CA LYS A 67 1.38 2.96 -13.54
C LYS A 67 0.48 1.98 -12.82
N CYS A 68 -0.48 1.41 -13.56
CA CYS A 68 -1.36 0.38 -13.00
C CYS A 68 -1.66 -0.66 -14.08
N ILE A 69 -1.26 -1.90 -13.83
CA ILE A 69 -1.63 -3.06 -14.64
C ILE A 69 -2.47 -3.94 -13.73
N ASP A 70 -3.77 -3.93 -13.96
CA ASP A 70 -4.74 -4.57 -13.09
C ASP A 70 -4.38 -6.02 -12.79
N GLY A 71 -4.29 -6.35 -11.51
CA GLY A 71 -3.93 -7.70 -11.07
C GLY A 71 -2.43 -8.02 -11.09
N GLU A 72 -1.58 -7.12 -11.58
CA GLU A 72 -0.16 -7.44 -11.78
C GLU A 72 0.81 -6.43 -11.18
N TYR A 73 0.55 -5.12 -11.36
CA TYR A 73 1.54 -4.11 -10.98
C TYR A 73 0.89 -2.78 -10.66
N LEU A 74 1.38 -2.13 -9.61
CA LEU A 74 0.98 -0.78 -9.23
C LEU A 74 2.21 0.02 -8.84
N LEU A 75 2.37 1.20 -9.45
CA LEU A 75 3.41 2.14 -9.06
C LEU A 75 2.74 3.45 -8.65
N LEU A 76 2.97 3.83 -7.41
CA LEU A 76 2.47 5.08 -6.83
C LEU A 76 3.65 6.03 -6.61
N LYS A 77 3.42 7.30 -6.93
CA LYS A 77 4.38 8.36 -6.61
C LYS A 77 3.71 9.34 -5.65
N HIS A 78 4.26 9.49 -4.47
CA HIS A 78 3.69 10.38 -3.46
C HIS A 78 3.88 11.83 -3.90
N SER A 79 2.78 12.51 -4.21
CA SER A 79 2.79 13.88 -4.70
C SER A 79 2.67 14.90 -3.58
N ALA A 80 2.11 14.52 -2.43
CA ALA A 80 1.98 15.42 -1.29
C ALA A 80 1.77 14.63 0.01
N ASP A 81 2.28 15.19 1.10
CA ASP A 81 1.89 14.78 2.44
C ASP A 81 0.66 15.59 2.81
N THR A 82 -0.42 14.93 3.23
CA THR A 82 -1.72 15.57 3.39
C THR A 82 -2.31 15.36 4.78
N GLN A 83 -3.30 16.18 5.12
CA GLN A 83 -4.12 16.01 6.31
C GLN A 83 -5.46 15.39 5.93
N GLU A 84 -6.11 14.74 6.88
CA GLU A 84 -7.36 14.03 6.66
C GLU A 84 -8.45 14.91 6.02
N VAL A 85 -8.48 16.19 6.39
CA VAL A 85 -9.48 17.11 5.83
C VAL A 85 -8.97 17.68 4.50
N GLY A 86 -8.76 16.80 3.56
CA GLY A 86 -8.72 17.12 2.13
C GLY A 86 -7.42 17.68 1.61
N THR A 87 -7.10 18.92 1.78
CA THR A 87 -6.14 19.58 0.90
C THR A 87 -4.97 20.27 1.59
N LYS A 88 -4.94 20.29 2.91
CA LYS A 88 -3.87 21.01 3.61
C LYS A 88 -2.60 20.18 3.63
N GLU A 89 -1.53 20.72 3.05
CA GLU A 89 -0.24 20.05 3.04
C GLU A 89 0.40 20.08 4.42
N ARG A 90 1.11 19.00 4.72
CA ARG A 90 1.94 18.87 5.92
C ARG A 90 3.41 19.03 5.53
N LYS A 91 4.28 18.94 6.53
CA LYS A 91 5.71 18.82 6.30
C LYS A 91 5.98 17.65 5.35
N LYS A 92 6.78 17.88 4.31
CA LYS A 92 7.02 16.89 3.25
C LYS A 92 8.02 15.83 3.72
N GLU A 93 7.51 14.71 4.22
CA GLU A 93 8.34 13.56 4.60
C GLU A 93 8.30 12.47 3.54
N TRP A 94 7.13 12.21 2.97
CA TRP A 94 6.91 11.14 1.99
C TRP A 94 6.90 11.64 0.56
N THR A 95 6.68 12.93 0.36
CA THR A 95 6.56 13.53 -0.98
C THR A 95 7.80 13.27 -1.83
N GLY A 96 7.58 12.76 -3.04
CA GLY A 96 8.64 12.41 -3.99
C GLY A 96 9.05 10.94 -3.92
N GLY A 97 8.61 10.20 -2.90
CA GLY A 97 8.90 8.77 -2.80
C GLY A 97 7.98 7.94 -3.67
N ASN A 98 8.42 6.73 -3.98
CA ASN A 98 7.66 5.77 -4.77
C ASN A 98 7.24 4.58 -3.92
N GLU A 99 6.13 3.95 -4.30
CA GLU A 99 5.66 2.72 -3.68
C GLU A 99 5.14 1.80 -4.78
N SER A 100 5.62 0.56 -4.83
CA SER A 100 5.23 -0.37 -5.87
C SER A 100 4.80 -1.72 -5.32
N TYR A 101 3.86 -2.32 -6.02
CA TYR A 101 3.34 -3.66 -5.72
C TYR A 101 3.41 -4.48 -7.00
N THR A 102 4.08 -5.63 -6.93
CA THR A 102 4.26 -6.53 -8.06
C THR A 102 3.74 -7.91 -7.70
N LEU A 103 2.87 -8.47 -8.54
CA LEU A 103 2.29 -9.79 -8.34
C LEU A 103 2.72 -10.72 -9.47
N VAL A 104 3.36 -11.83 -9.11
CA VAL A 104 3.77 -12.86 -10.07
C VAL A 104 3.15 -14.18 -9.64
N GLU A 105 2.34 -14.76 -10.53
CA GLU A 105 1.67 -16.02 -10.23
C GLU A 105 2.34 -17.19 -10.97
N ASN A 106 2.58 -18.28 -10.22
CA ASN A 106 3.09 -19.54 -10.77
C ASN A 106 2.33 -20.68 -10.11
N ASN A 107 1.63 -21.48 -10.93
CA ASN A 107 0.91 -22.68 -10.46
C ASN A 107 -0.08 -22.38 -9.32
N GLY A 108 -0.79 -21.28 -9.42
CA GLY A 108 -1.79 -20.90 -8.40
C GLY A 108 -1.22 -20.25 -7.16
N MET A 109 0.10 -20.08 -7.09
CA MET A 109 0.78 -19.34 -6.00
C MET A 109 1.19 -17.98 -6.51
N THR A 110 0.93 -16.94 -5.73
CA THR A 110 1.32 -15.58 -6.08
C THR A 110 2.42 -15.09 -5.16
N THR A 111 3.49 -14.57 -5.76
CA THR A 111 4.50 -13.83 -5.01
C THR A 111 4.13 -12.35 -5.07
N LEU A 112 3.88 -11.78 -3.91
CA LEU A 112 3.63 -10.34 -3.77
C LEU A 112 4.91 -9.68 -3.31
N ALA A 113 5.44 -8.79 -4.13
CA ALA A 113 6.65 -8.01 -3.80
C ALA A 113 6.26 -6.54 -3.66
N VAL A 114 6.69 -5.92 -2.57
CA VAL A 114 6.41 -4.52 -2.26
C VAL A 114 7.73 -3.79 -2.08
N ALA A 115 7.85 -2.63 -2.71
CA ALA A 115 9.03 -1.77 -2.55
C ALA A 115 8.55 -0.34 -2.37
N PHE A 116 9.11 0.37 -1.39
CA PHE A 116 8.73 1.76 -1.19
C PHE A 116 9.86 2.57 -0.58
N ASP A 117 9.87 3.85 -0.93
CA ASP A 117 10.76 4.84 -0.34
C ASP A 117 10.10 5.41 0.89
N MET A 118 10.88 5.62 1.94
CA MET A 118 10.35 6.13 3.19
C MET A 118 11.34 7.05 3.88
N PRO A 119 10.85 7.95 4.74
CA PRO A 119 11.74 8.73 5.59
C PRO A 119 12.55 7.81 6.49
N SER A 120 13.85 8.08 6.63
CA SER A 120 14.73 7.23 7.45
C SER A 120 14.26 7.13 8.89
N THR A 121 13.57 8.13 9.40
CA THR A 121 13.01 8.14 10.76
C THR A 121 11.90 7.10 10.96
N GLN A 122 11.30 6.60 9.87
CA GLN A 122 10.21 5.62 9.92
C GLN A 122 10.67 4.19 9.63
N GLU A 123 11.94 4.00 9.28
CA GLU A 123 12.46 2.71 8.85
C GLU A 123 12.22 1.60 9.88
N GLU A 124 12.56 1.85 11.12
CA GLU A 124 12.45 0.85 12.18
C GLU A 124 11.00 0.42 12.40
N TYR A 125 10.08 1.39 12.40
CA TYR A 125 8.65 1.13 12.56
C TYR A 125 8.11 0.26 11.43
N PHE A 126 8.40 0.61 10.19
CA PHE A 126 7.89 -0.13 9.03
C PHE A 126 8.53 -1.50 8.90
N THR A 127 9.81 -1.63 9.23
CA THR A 127 10.49 -2.93 9.23
C THR A 127 9.85 -3.88 10.23
N ALA A 128 9.37 -3.36 11.36
CA ALA A 128 8.70 -4.18 12.37
C ALA A 128 7.25 -4.51 12.00
N HIS A 129 6.52 -3.59 11.37
CA HIS A 129 5.07 -3.73 11.18
C HIS A 129 4.65 -4.23 9.80
N TYR A 130 5.41 -3.91 8.75
CA TYR A 130 5.00 -4.26 7.40
C TYR A 130 4.93 -5.77 7.14
N PRO A 131 5.87 -6.59 7.66
CA PRO A 131 5.76 -8.05 7.49
C PRO A 131 4.48 -8.61 8.10
N MET A 132 4.02 -8.05 9.23
CA MET A 132 2.77 -8.48 9.86
C MET A 132 1.57 -8.15 8.97
N ALA A 133 1.59 -7.00 8.33
CA ALA A 133 0.54 -6.59 7.40
C ALA A 133 0.50 -7.50 6.17
N LEU A 134 1.65 -7.87 5.63
CA LEU A 134 1.72 -8.79 4.50
C LEU A 134 1.25 -10.20 4.86
N GLU A 135 1.55 -10.66 6.09
CA GLU A 135 1.00 -11.93 6.58
C GLU A 135 -0.52 -11.86 6.66
N ARG A 136 -1.08 -10.71 7.03
CA ARG A 136 -2.53 -10.53 7.06
C ARG A 136 -3.12 -10.57 5.65
N VAL A 137 -2.46 -9.96 4.66
CA VAL A 137 -2.87 -10.06 3.26
C VAL A 137 -2.93 -11.52 2.83
N LYS A 138 -1.90 -12.30 3.20
CA LYS A 138 -1.85 -13.73 2.91
C LYS A 138 -3.03 -14.47 3.55
N GLU A 139 -3.30 -14.25 4.82
CA GLU A 139 -4.43 -14.87 5.50
C GLU A 139 -5.75 -14.55 4.82
N LEU A 140 -5.98 -13.28 4.51
CA LEU A 140 -7.23 -12.84 3.87
C LEU A 140 -7.39 -13.42 2.46
N ALA A 141 -6.31 -13.44 1.67
CA ALA A 141 -6.36 -13.94 0.31
C ALA A 141 -6.52 -15.46 0.25
N GLU A 142 -6.01 -16.19 1.24
CA GLU A 142 -6.11 -17.65 1.29
C GLU A 142 -7.45 -18.14 1.84
N LYS A 143 -8.26 -17.26 2.39
CA LYS A 143 -9.61 -17.62 2.83
C LYS A 143 -10.54 -17.86 1.63
N ASN A 144 -11.37 -18.85 1.76
CA ASN A 144 -12.40 -19.13 0.76
C ASN A 144 -13.64 -18.27 0.97
#